data_67318b8b76a70a7aa52b2b9dfc03bcdc
#
_entry.id   67318b8b76a70a7aa52b2b9dfc03bcdc
#
_cell.length_a   1.000
_cell.length_b   1.000
_cell.length_c   1.000
_cell.angle_alpha   90.00
_cell.angle_beta   90.00
_cell.angle_gamma   90.00
#
_symmetry.space_group_name_H-M   'P 1'
#
loop_
_entity.id
_entity.type
_entity.pdbx_description
1 polymer ?
#
loop_
_entity_poly.entity_id
_entity_poly.type
_entity_poly.pdbx_seq_one_letter_code
_entity_poly.pdbx_strand_id
1 'polypeptide(L)'
;MILKKLSILNYKNILQAEVSFSPEINCFFGNNGMGKTNLLDAVHYLSFCKSHINTPDSQLINNGQDMCVLQGNYDYEGREEEIFCAIRRRQRKQFKRNKKEYDKLSEHIGLLPLVMVSPADSELIQGGSEERRRFLDVIISQQDKPYLHALIQYNKALLQRNSLLKDQCIDASLYEVLEMQLDMYGRMVYEKRQMLVNDFIPIFNEYYQTICRSTEQVGLRYI
;
A
#
# COMPACT_ATOMS: atom_id res chain seq x y z
N MET A 1 -15.69 5.64 7.25
CA MET A 1 -14.88 6.77 6.75
C MET A 1 -15.26 7.05 5.31
N ILE A 2 -15.49 8.31 4.92
CA ILE A 2 -15.94 8.71 3.58
C ILE A 2 -15.02 9.82 3.08
N LEU A 3 -14.45 9.65 1.88
CA LEU A 3 -13.74 10.72 1.18
C LEU A 3 -14.78 11.71 0.65
N LYS A 4 -14.71 12.96 1.10
CA LYS A 4 -15.63 14.04 0.67
C LYS A 4 -15.08 14.83 -0.51
N LYS A 5 -13.77 15.12 -0.46
CA LYS A 5 -13.13 15.99 -1.45
C LYS A 5 -11.68 15.56 -1.66
N LEU A 6 -11.24 15.58 -2.91
CA LEU A 6 -9.86 15.36 -3.31
C LEU A 6 -9.39 16.54 -4.14
N SER A 7 -8.29 17.16 -3.72
CA SER A 7 -7.61 18.20 -4.48
C SER A 7 -6.25 17.67 -4.94
N ILE A 8 -5.96 17.85 -6.21
CA ILE A 8 -4.74 17.37 -6.89
C ILE A 8 -4.08 18.55 -7.59
N LEU A 9 -2.77 18.66 -7.42
CA LEU A 9 -1.93 19.60 -8.16
C LEU A 9 -0.71 18.87 -8.71
N ASN A 10 -0.47 18.95 -10.02
CA ASN A 10 0.71 18.44 -10.73
C ASN A 10 1.01 16.96 -10.49
N TYR A 11 0.00 16.12 -10.35
CA TYR A 11 0.16 14.68 -10.11
C TYR A 11 0.03 13.89 -11.40
N LYS A 12 1.10 13.22 -11.80
CA LYS A 12 1.19 12.47 -13.08
C LYS A 12 0.73 13.35 -14.27
N ASN A 13 -0.34 12.98 -14.97
CA ASN A 13 -0.88 13.77 -16.08
C ASN A 13 -1.95 14.80 -15.64
N ILE A 14 -2.28 14.88 -14.36
CA ILE A 14 -3.27 15.81 -13.82
C ILE A 14 -2.54 17.07 -13.35
N LEU A 15 -2.73 18.20 -14.06
CA LEU A 15 -2.17 19.49 -13.66
C LEU A 15 -2.91 20.04 -12.44
N GLN A 16 -4.22 20.10 -12.50
CA GLN A 16 -5.06 20.54 -11.39
C GLN A 16 -6.43 19.85 -11.49
N ALA A 17 -6.90 19.36 -10.38
CA ALA A 17 -8.25 18.83 -10.25
C ALA A 17 -8.77 19.02 -8.83
N GLU A 18 -10.07 19.27 -8.73
CA GLU A 18 -10.81 19.27 -7.48
C GLU A 18 -12.08 18.45 -7.69
N VAL A 19 -12.25 17.40 -6.90
CA VAL A 19 -13.34 16.42 -7.05
C VAL A 19 -14.05 16.26 -5.72
N SER A 20 -15.37 16.43 -5.74
CA SER A 20 -16.24 16.09 -4.62
C SER A 20 -16.85 14.72 -4.84
N PHE A 21 -16.97 13.93 -3.78
CA PHE A 21 -17.43 12.55 -3.83
C PHE A 21 -18.81 12.38 -3.19
N SER A 22 -19.62 11.53 -3.80
CA SER A 22 -20.79 10.92 -3.17
C SER A 22 -20.33 9.93 -2.09
N PRO A 23 -21.11 9.76 -1.00
CA PRO A 23 -20.74 8.81 0.07
C PRO A 23 -20.76 7.34 -0.37
N GLU A 24 -21.47 6.99 -1.44
CA GLU A 24 -21.66 5.61 -1.89
C GLU A 24 -20.86 5.32 -3.16
N ILE A 25 -21.43 5.55 -4.33
CA ILE A 25 -20.86 5.19 -5.63
C ILE A 25 -20.45 6.43 -6.39
N ASN A 26 -19.22 6.42 -6.91
CA ASN A 26 -18.67 7.45 -7.77
C ASN A 26 -18.12 6.81 -9.05
N CYS A 27 -18.62 7.22 -10.21
CA CYS A 27 -18.20 6.69 -11.50
C CYS A 27 -17.38 7.73 -12.27
N PHE A 28 -16.18 7.34 -12.72
CA PHE A 28 -15.31 8.16 -13.55
C PHE A 28 -15.29 7.61 -14.97
N PHE A 29 -15.79 8.39 -15.92
CA PHE A 29 -15.83 8.01 -17.33
C PHE A 29 -15.16 9.08 -18.21
N GLY A 30 -14.75 8.70 -19.40
CA GLY A 30 -14.07 9.56 -20.37
C GLY A 30 -13.05 8.77 -21.19
N ASN A 31 -12.39 9.44 -22.11
CA ASN A 31 -11.40 8.87 -23.01
C ASN A 31 -10.19 8.27 -22.28
N ASN A 32 -9.51 7.32 -22.93
CA ASN A 32 -8.27 6.76 -22.39
C ASN A 32 -7.17 7.83 -22.31
N GLY A 33 -6.28 7.71 -21.34
CA GLY A 33 -5.21 8.68 -21.11
C GLY A 33 -5.61 9.95 -20.33
N MET A 34 -6.90 10.19 -20.06
CA MET A 34 -7.38 11.41 -19.39
C MET A 34 -7.12 11.45 -17.88
N GLY A 35 -6.50 10.43 -17.30
CA GLY A 35 -6.10 10.45 -15.88
C GLY A 35 -7.06 9.78 -14.91
N LYS A 36 -8.08 9.02 -15.38
CA LYS A 36 -9.02 8.29 -14.50
C LYS A 36 -8.30 7.40 -13.48
N THR A 37 -7.38 6.55 -13.95
CA THR A 37 -6.57 5.69 -13.10
C THR A 37 -5.64 6.50 -12.18
N ASN A 38 -5.11 7.64 -12.66
CA ASN A 38 -4.25 8.50 -11.87
C ASN A 38 -5.02 9.20 -10.73
N LEU A 39 -6.30 9.47 -10.92
CA LEU A 39 -7.17 9.97 -9.86
C LEU A 39 -7.40 8.90 -8.77
N LEU A 40 -7.67 7.65 -9.16
CA LEU A 40 -7.77 6.53 -8.22
C LEU A 40 -6.45 6.27 -7.51
N ASP A 41 -5.33 6.36 -8.22
CA ASP A 41 -4.00 6.24 -7.64
C ASP A 41 -3.68 7.37 -6.64
N ALA A 42 -4.21 8.58 -6.85
CA ALA A 42 -4.08 9.67 -5.88
C ALA A 42 -4.83 9.34 -4.57
N VAL A 43 -6.03 8.75 -4.65
CA VAL A 43 -6.76 8.23 -3.47
C VAL A 43 -5.94 7.14 -2.77
N HIS A 44 -5.41 6.17 -3.53
CA HIS A 44 -4.53 5.13 -3.00
C HIS A 44 -3.28 5.71 -2.34
N TYR A 45 -2.67 6.72 -2.96
CA TYR A 45 -1.48 7.37 -2.42
C TYR A 45 -1.74 8.03 -1.06
N LEU A 46 -2.89 8.68 -0.88
CA LEU A 46 -3.29 9.26 0.40
C LEU A 46 -3.56 8.20 1.47
N SER A 47 -3.87 6.95 1.12
CA SER A 47 -4.04 5.84 2.07
C SER A 47 -2.71 5.15 2.40
N PHE A 48 -1.90 4.84 1.40
CA PHE A 48 -0.70 4.00 1.53
C PHE A 48 0.63 4.76 1.49
N CYS A 49 0.61 6.07 1.38
CA CYS A 49 1.80 6.92 1.22
C CYS A 49 2.70 6.51 0.03
N LYS A 50 2.17 5.77 -0.93
CA LYS A 50 2.85 5.31 -2.15
C LYS A 50 1.87 5.06 -3.29
N SER A 51 2.35 5.14 -4.53
CA SER A 51 1.56 4.79 -5.72
C SER A 51 1.24 3.29 -5.74
N HIS A 52 0.04 2.93 -6.23
CA HIS A 52 -0.38 1.54 -6.41
C HIS A 52 0.54 0.77 -7.36
N ILE A 53 0.94 1.40 -8.47
CA ILE A 53 1.85 0.82 -9.46
C ILE A 53 3.34 0.91 -9.07
N ASN A 54 3.64 1.15 -7.81
CA ASN A 54 4.99 1.17 -7.22
C ASN A 54 5.98 2.11 -7.94
N THR A 55 5.46 3.21 -8.50
CA THR A 55 6.26 4.24 -9.17
C THR A 55 7.03 5.08 -8.14
N PRO A 56 8.32 5.37 -8.35
CA PRO A 56 9.07 6.28 -7.49
C PRO A 56 8.41 7.66 -7.38
N ASP A 57 8.46 8.27 -6.20
CA ASP A 57 7.82 9.56 -5.92
C ASP A 57 8.22 10.65 -6.91
N SER A 58 9.47 10.66 -7.38
CA SER A 58 9.95 11.63 -8.36
C SER A 58 9.25 11.57 -9.73
N GLN A 59 8.70 10.42 -10.09
CA GLN A 59 7.96 10.20 -11.33
C GLN A 59 6.45 10.49 -11.20
N LEU A 60 5.98 10.76 -9.99
CA LEU A 60 4.59 11.16 -9.74
C LEU A 60 4.35 12.64 -10.01
N ILE A 61 5.43 13.43 -10.06
CA ILE A 61 5.36 14.85 -10.36
C ILE A 61 5.18 15.03 -11.87
N ASN A 62 4.21 15.86 -12.27
CA ASN A 62 3.94 16.17 -13.68
C ASN A 62 5.21 16.70 -14.37
N ASN A 63 5.35 16.35 -15.63
CA ASN A 63 6.51 16.77 -16.42
C ASN A 63 6.60 18.31 -16.48
N GLY A 64 7.81 18.82 -16.25
CA GLY A 64 8.06 20.26 -16.23
C GLY A 64 7.72 20.95 -14.91
N GLN A 65 7.24 20.21 -13.91
CA GLN A 65 6.93 20.74 -12.58
C GLN A 65 7.95 20.25 -11.53
N ASP A 66 8.12 21.03 -10.46
CA ASP A 66 9.06 20.71 -9.37
C ASP A 66 8.40 20.00 -8.18
N MET A 67 7.08 20.07 -8.10
CA MET A 67 6.32 19.48 -7.00
C MET A 67 4.92 19.05 -7.43
N CYS A 68 4.36 18.09 -6.70
CA CYS A 68 2.95 17.79 -6.74
C CYS A 68 2.35 17.79 -5.33
N VAL A 69 1.04 18.04 -5.25
CA VAL A 69 0.29 18.06 -4.00
C VAL A 69 -0.97 17.24 -4.15
N LEU A 70 -1.25 16.43 -3.13
CA LEU A 70 -2.49 15.71 -2.94
C LEU A 70 -3.09 16.11 -1.61
N GLN A 71 -4.38 16.42 -1.58
CA GLN A 71 -5.10 16.72 -0.35
C GLN A 71 -6.47 16.05 -0.38
N GLY A 72 -6.77 15.26 0.65
CA GLY A 72 -8.05 14.60 0.83
C GLY A 72 -8.74 15.10 2.09
N ASN A 73 -10.02 15.45 1.97
CA ASN A 73 -10.88 15.76 3.10
C ASN A 73 -11.84 14.58 3.32
N TYR A 74 -11.81 14.01 4.51
CA TYR A 74 -12.54 12.80 4.87
C TYR A 74 -13.53 13.12 6.01
N ASP A 75 -14.64 12.41 6.01
CA ASP A 75 -15.52 12.28 7.16
C ASP A 75 -15.20 10.98 7.89
N TYR A 76 -14.74 11.06 9.11
CA TYR A 76 -14.49 9.92 9.98
C TYR A 76 -15.41 9.98 11.19
N GLU A 77 -16.51 9.23 11.13
CA GLU A 77 -17.50 9.17 12.21
C GLU A 77 -18.02 10.57 12.64
N GLY A 78 -18.30 11.42 11.65
CA GLY A 78 -18.78 12.78 11.88
C GLY A 78 -17.69 13.81 12.23
N ARG A 79 -16.41 13.43 12.15
CA ARG A 79 -15.26 14.34 12.32
C ARG A 79 -14.58 14.57 10.99
N GLU A 80 -14.26 15.82 10.71
CA GLU A 80 -13.47 16.16 9.53
C GLU A 80 -11.99 15.80 9.74
N GLU A 81 -11.44 15.07 8.79
CA GLU A 81 -10.03 14.68 8.75
C GLU A 81 -9.41 15.17 7.45
N GLU A 82 -8.36 15.95 7.53
CA GLU A 82 -7.59 16.42 6.39
C GLU A 82 -6.28 15.63 6.29
N ILE A 83 -6.06 15.02 5.12
CA ILE A 83 -4.79 14.38 4.80
C ILE A 83 -4.14 15.15 3.66
N PHE A 84 -2.91 15.58 3.88
CA PHE A 84 -2.14 16.38 2.95
C PHE A 84 -0.81 15.70 2.64
N CYS A 85 -0.46 15.64 1.35
CA CYS A 85 0.84 15.16 0.90
C CYS A 85 1.42 16.15 -0.11
N ALA A 86 2.67 16.55 0.09
CA ALA A 86 3.46 17.27 -0.89
C ALA A 86 4.74 16.50 -1.21
N ILE A 87 4.98 16.29 -2.51
CA ILE A 87 6.18 15.64 -3.04
C ILE A 87 6.95 16.69 -3.82
N ARG A 88 8.22 16.87 -3.48
CA ARG A 88 9.15 17.76 -4.18
C ARG A 88 10.35 16.98 -4.70
N ARG A 89 10.87 17.37 -5.86
CA ARG A 89 12.08 16.76 -6.41
C ARG A 89 13.23 16.84 -5.42
N ARG A 90 13.93 15.70 -5.21
CA ARG A 90 15.12 15.62 -4.34
C ARG A 90 14.90 15.98 -2.86
N GLN A 91 13.67 15.99 -2.40
CA GLN A 91 13.35 16.26 -1.00
C GLN A 91 12.52 15.10 -0.42
N ARG A 92 12.57 14.95 0.90
CA ARG A 92 11.65 14.05 1.60
C ARG A 92 10.23 14.57 1.42
N LYS A 93 9.30 13.67 1.09
CA LYS A 93 7.87 14.04 1.00
C LYS A 93 7.33 14.47 2.36
N GLN A 94 6.48 15.47 2.34
CA GLN A 94 5.72 15.89 3.51
C GLN A 94 4.37 15.18 3.51
N PHE A 95 4.04 14.57 4.65
CA PHE A 95 2.75 13.91 4.83
C PHE A 95 2.14 14.36 6.16
N LYS A 96 0.94 14.95 6.13
CA LYS A 96 0.31 15.58 7.28
C LYS A 96 -1.12 15.06 7.47
N ARG A 97 -1.52 14.95 8.74
CA ARG A 97 -2.90 14.76 9.17
C ARG A 97 -3.31 15.96 10.01
N ASN A 98 -4.38 16.65 9.64
CA ASN A 98 -4.89 17.84 10.33
C ASN A 98 -3.76 18.86 10.60
N LYS A 99 -2.96 19.15 9.56
CA LYS A 99 -1.79 20.05 9.56
C LYS A 99 -0.58 19.56 10.37
N LYS A 100 -0.69 18.46 11.13
CA LYS A 100 0.43 17.86 11.86
C LYS A 100 1.18 16.87 10.98
N GLU A 101 2.48 17.04 10.83
CA GLU A 101 3.35 16.15 10.07
C GLU A 101 3.59 14.83 10.82
N TYR A 102 3.65 13.72 10.07
CA TYR A 102 4.01 12.41 10.63
C TYR A 102 5.53 12.29 10.79
N ASP A 103 5.98 11.80 11.93
CA ASP A 103 7.38 11.42 12.14
C ASP A 103 7.72 10.18 11.30
N LYS A 104 6.82 9.21 11.30
CA LYS A 104 6.93 7.95 10.52
C LYS A 104 5.67 7.72 9.70
N LEU A 105 5.81 7.50 8.41
CA LEU A 105 4.69 7.21 7.51
C LEU A 105 3.93 5.92 7.88
N SER A 106 4.59 4.98 8.56
CA SER A 106 3.94 3.77 9.08
C SER A 106 2.83 4.05 10.09
N GLU A 107 2.84 5.21 10.74
CA GLU A 107 1.76 5.62 11.65
C GLU A 107 0.46 5.90 10.90
N HIS A 108 0.58 6.36 9.65
CA HIS A 108 -0.57 6.66 8.80
C HIS A 108 -1.26 5.42 8.24
N ILE A 109 -0.49 4.36 7.91
CA ILE A 109 -1.03 3.14 7.30
C ILE A 109 -2.16 2.55 8.16
N GLY A 110 -3.29 2.23 7.54
CA GLY A 110 -4.49 1.70 8.22
C GLY A 110 -5.42 2.77 8.80
N LEU A 111 -5.04 4.06 8.77
CA LEU A 111 -5.97 5.15 9.11
C LEU A 111 -7.11 5.25 8.08
N LEU A 112 -6.76 5.15 6.81
CA LEU A 112 -7.66 5.16 5.66
C LEU A 112 -7.69 3.77 5.03
N PRO A 113 -8.46 2.80 5.57
CA PRO A 113 -8.50 1.47 4.99
C PRO A 113 -9.05 1.53 3.55
N LEU A 114 -8.34 0.91 2.62
CA LEU A 114 -8.66 0.95 1.21
C LEU A 114 -8.30 -0.37 0.54
N VAL A 115 -9.18 -0.81 -0.35
CA VAL A 115 -8.92 -1.90 -1.30
C VAL A 115 -8.99 -1.31 -2.70
N MET A 116 -7.97 -1.57 -3.50
CA MET A 116 -7.93 -1.19 -4.91
C MET A 116 -7.85 -2.47 -5.76
N VAL A 117 -8.75 -2.60 -6.73
CA VAL A 117 -8.76 -3.72 -7.68
C VAL A 117 -8.48 -3.18 -9.07
N SER A 118 -7.58 -3.82 -9.78
CA SER A 118 -7.15 -3.45 -11.12
C SER A 118 -6.98 -4.66 -12.03
N PRO A 119 -6.96 -4.52 -13.37
CA PRO A 119 -6.64 -5.63 -14.27
C PRO A 119 -5.27 -6.26 -14.01
N ALA A 120 -4.33 -5.53 -13.40
CA ALA A 120 -3.01 -6.04 -13.04
C ALA A 120 -3.06 -7.07 -11.90
N ASP A 121 -4.18 -7.19 -11.17
CA ASP A 121 -4.32 -8.17 -10.08
C ASP A 121 -4.37 -9.62 -10.59
N SER A 122 -4.51 -9.83 -11.91
CA SER A 122 -4.26 -11.12 -12.56
C SER A 122 -2.85 -11.67 -12.23
N GLU A 123 -1.89 -10.81 -11.92
CA GLU A 123 -0.55 -11.19 -11.46
C GLU A 123 -0.57 -11.99 -10.14
N LEU A 124 -1.61 -11.87 -9.31
CA LEU A 124 -1.79 -12.74 -8.13
C LEU A 124 -1.90 -14.22 -8.51
N ILE A 125 -2.44 -14.51 -9.72
CA ILE A 125 -2.63 -15.87 -10.24
C ILE A 125 -1.44 -16.25 -11.13
N GLN A 126 -1.06 -15.40 -12.08
CA GLN A 126 -0.06 -15.67 -13.10
C GLN A 126 1.36 -15.41 -12.60
N GLY A 127 1.52 -14.49 -11.67
CA GLY A 127 2.81 -14.09 -11.11
C GLY A 127 3.38 -15.03 -10.04
N GLY A 128 4.50 -14.64 -9.49
CA GLY A 128 5.25 -15.39 -8.50
C GLY A 128 4.67 -15.30 -7.08
N SER A 129 5.36 -15.96 -6.15
CA SER A 129 5.02 -15.94 -4.72
C SER A 129 5.20 -14.56 -4.07
N GLU A 130 5.98 -13.67 -4.69
CA GLU A 130 6.22 -12.32 -4.18
C GLU A 130 4.94 -11.48 -4.22
N GLU A 131 4.19 -11.50 -5.34
CA GLU A 131 2.94 -10.75 -5.48
C GLU A 131 1.88 -11.24 -4.48
N ARG A 132 1.79 -12.56 -4.28
CA ARG A 132 0.89 -13.14 -3.28
C ARG A 132 1.25 -12.73 -1.86
N ARG A 133 2.55 -12.75 -1.50
CA ARG A 133 3.00 -12.24 -0.18
C ARG A 133 2.71 -10.76 -0.01
N ARG A 134 2.95 -9.96 -1.04
CA ARG A 134 2.66 -8.52 -1.02
C ARG A 134 1.17 -8.24 -0.79
N PHE A 135 0.30 -9.02 -1.41
CA PHE A 135 -1.15 -8.93 -1.18
C PHE A 135 -1.51 -9.15 0.30
N LEU A 136 -1.00 -10.24 0.90
CA LEU A 136 -1.21 -10.52 2.33
C LEU A 136 -0.64 -9.38 3.21
N ASP A 137 0.55 -8.88 2.89
CA ASP A 137 1.20 -7.81 3.64
C ASP A 137 0.40 -6.51 3.62
N VAL A 138 -0.20 -6.17 2.47
CA VAL A 138 -1.06 -4.98 2.34
C VAL A 138 -2.29 -5.10 3.24
N ILE A 139 -2.93 -6.27 3.28
CA ILE A 139 -4.11 -6.50 4.12
C ILE A 139 -3.75 -6.41 5.60
N ILE A 140 -2.75 -7.19 6.04
CA ILE A 140 -2.39 -7.27 7.46
C ILE A 140 -1.87 -5.92 7.95
N SER A 141 -1.05 -5.23 7.17
CA SER A 141 -0.44 -3.94 7.56
C SER A 141 -1.46 -2.84 7.84
N GLN A 142 -2.65 -2.90 7.25
CA GLN A 142 -3.70 -1.93 7.51
C GLN A 142 -4.37 -2.14 8.87
N GLN A 143 -4.31 -3.35 9.42
CA GLN A 143 -5.03 -3.74 10.64
C GLN A 143 -4.10 -3.95 11.83
N ASP A 144 -2.85 -4.35 11.59
CA ASP A 144 -1.89 -4.79 12.60
C ASP A 144 -0.60 -3.95 12.54
N LYS A 145 -0.48 -2.97 13.44
CA LYS A 145 0.71 -2.10 13.55
C LYS A 145 1.97 -2.86 13.96
N PRO A 146 1.94 -3.80 14.94
CA PRO A 146 3.06 -4.68 15.25
C PRO A 146 3.55 -5.46 14.04
N TYR A 147 2.64 -6.00 13.21
CA TYR A 147 2.99 -6.67 11.97
C TYR A 147 3.71 -5.74 10.99
N LEU A 148 3.16 -4.56 10.74
CA LEU A 148 3.78 -3.57 9.86
C LEU A 148 5.20 -3.21 10.33
N HIS A 149 5.38 -3.05 11.63
CA HIS A 149 6.71 -2.81 12.21
C HIS A 149 7.65 -3.99 11.96
N ALA A 150 7.21 -5.22 12.24
CA ALA A 150 8.00 -6.43 12.02
C ALA A 150 8.38 -6.59 10.54
N LEU A 151 7.45 -6.36 9.63
CA LEU A 151 7.67 -6.42 8.18
C LEU A 151 8.73 -5.39 7.72
N ILE A 152 8.67 -4.16 8.24
CA ILE A 152 9.66 -3.11 7.93
C ILE A 152 11.04 -3.53 8.43
N GLN A 153 11.16 -4.05 9.67
CA GLN A 153 12.45 -4.48 10.22
C GLN A 153 13.01 -5.70 9.49
N TYR A 154 12.16 -6.69 9.19
CA TYR A 154 12.53 -7.84 8.39
C TYR A 154 13.12 -7.45 7.04
N ASN A 155 12.41 -6.61 6.29
CA ASN A 155 12.87 -6.15 4.98
C ASN A 155 14.16 -5.33 5.07
N LYS A 156 14.33 -4.52 6.12
CA LYS A 156 15.56 -3.76 6.35
C LYS A 156 16.75 -4.71 6.62
N ALA A 157 16.59 -5.68 7.50
CA ALA A 157 17.63 -6.67 7.81
C ALA A 157 18.00 -7.49 6.56
N LEU A 158 16.99 -7.91 5.77
CA LEU A 158 17.20 -8.67 4.53
C LEU A 158 17.98 -7.86 3.49
N LEU A 159 17.66 -6.59 3.31
CA LEU A 159 18.38 -5.69 2.40
C LEU A 159 19.84 -5.51 2.84
N GLN A 160 20.08 -5.28 4.14
CA GLN A 160 21.41 -5.13 4.69
C GLN A 160 22.22 -6.42 4.51
N ARG A 161 21.66 -7.59 4.84
CA ARG A 161 22.32 -8.88 4.64
C ARG A 161 22.69 -9.11 3.17
N ASN A 162 21.76 -8.82 2.26
CA ASN A 162 22.00 -8.98 0.84
C ASN A 162 23.08 -8.02 0.31
N SER A 163 23.18 -6.80 0.87
CA SER A 163 24.26 -5.86 0.55
C SER A 163 25.61 -6.40 1.01
N LEU A 164 25.73 -6.87 2.27
CA LEU A 164 26.96 -7.45 2.79
C LEU A 164 27.44 -8.65 1.95
N LEU A 165 26.51 -9.49 1.49
CA LEU A 165 26.85 -10.63 0.61
C LEU A 165 27.38 -10.16 -0.75
N LYS A 166 26.78 -9.13 -1.35
CA LYS A 166 27.24 -8.55 -2.63
C LYS A 166 28.62 -7.91 -2.49
N ASP A 167 28.86 -7.25 -1.36
CA ASP A 167 30.13 -6.60 -1.05
C ASP A 167 31.19 -7.58 -0.55
N GLN A 168 30.89 -8.90 -0.53
CA GLN A 168 31.76 -9.99 -0.07
C GLN A 168 32.34 -9.75 1.34
N CYS A 169 31.53 -9.14 2.22
CA CYS A 169 31.90 -8.90 3.61
C CYS A 169 32.13 -10.23 4.33
N ILE A 170 33.25 -10.36 5.03
CA ILE A 170 33.67 -11.59 5.75
C ILE A 170 33.43 -11.52 7.27
N ASP A 171 32.84 -10.40 7.75
CA ASP A 171 32.58 -10.23 9.18
C ASP A 171 31.37 -11.07 9.62
N ALA A 172 31.63 -12.20 10.26
CA ALA A 172 30.62 -13.14 10.74
C ALA A 172 29.68 -12.50 11.77
N SER A 173 30.19 -11.59 12.61
CA SER A 173 29.37 -10.98 13.67
C SER A 173 28.22 -10.12 13.13
N LEU A 174 28.45 -9.45 11.99
CA LEU A 174 27.38 -8.68 11.32
C LEU A 174 26.27 -9.58 10.78
N TYR A 175 26.65 -10.76 10.25
CA TYR A 175 25.64 -11.71 9.78
C TYR A 175 24.84 -12.31 10.93
N GLU A 176 25.48 -12.67 12.04
CA GLU A 176 24.78 -13.19 13.22
C GLU A 176 23.69 -12.24 13.72
N VAL A 177 24.01 -10.96 13.85
CA VAL A 177 23.03 -9.95 14.27
C VAL A 177 21.86 -9.82 13.29
N LEU A 178 22.15 -9.80 11.99
CA LEU A 178 21.12 -9.70 10.96
C LEU A 178 20.26 -10.98 10.88
N GLU A 179 20.84 -12.14 11.05
CA GLU A 179 20.12 -13.42 11.04
C GLU A 179 19.22 -13.58 12.27
N MET A 180 19.67 -13.13 13.45
CA MET A 180 18.79 -13.03 14.63
C MET A 180 17.58 -12.11 14.38
N GLN A 181 17.79 -10.97 13.75
CA GLN A 181 16.69 -10.06 13.39
C GLN A 181 15.75 -10.70 12.36
N LEU A 182 16.28 -11.37 11.34
CA LEU A 182 15.52 -12.08 10.33
C LEU A 182 14.69 -13.21 10.93
N ASP A 183 15.25 -13.99 11.87
CA ASP A 183 14.50 -15.04 12.56
C ASP A 183 13.36 -14.46 13.40
N MET A 184 13.68 -13.48 14.24
CA MET A 184 12.68 -12.88 15.15
C MET A 184 11.51 -12.23 14.39
N TYR A 185 11.81 -11.35 13.44
CA TYR A 185 10.75 -10.66 12.69
C TYR A 185 10.11 -11.57 11.64
N GLY A 186 10.88 -12.49 11.07
CA GLY A 186 10.40 -13.46 10.11
C GLY A 186 9.34 -14.39 10.67
N ARG A 187 9.51 -14.86 11.92
CA ARG A 187 8.48 -15.65 12.63
C ARG A 187 7.18 -14.88 12.78
N MET A 188 7.24 -13.63 13.24
CA MET A 188 6.06 -12.79 13.39
C MET A 188 5.32 -12.60 12.06
N VAL A 189 6.09 -12.34 10.98
CA VAL A 189 5.52 -12.17 9.64
C VAL A 189 4.89 -13.48 9.15
N TYR A 190 5.57 -14.61 9.34
CA TYR A 190 5.09 -15.92 8.93
C TYR A 190 3.78 -16.29 9.64
N GLU A 191 3.75 -16.20 10.96
CA GLU A 191 2.59 -16.57 11.78
C GLU A 191 1.36 -15.74 11.41
N LYS A 192 1.51 -14.42 11.23
CA LYS A 192 0.40 -13.54 10.86
C LYS A 192 -0.12 -13.80 9.45
N ARG A 193 0.76 -14.09 8.49
CA ARG A 193 0.34 -14.48 7.15
C ARG A 193 -0.40 -15.83 7.17
N GLN A 194 0.08 -16.81 7.94
CA GLN A 194 -0.58 -18.10 8.11
C GLN A 194 -1.96 -17.95 8.73
N MET A 195 -2.10 -17.14 9.78
CA MET A 195 -3.38 -16.82 10.39
C MET A 195 -4.35 -16.21 9.37
N LEU A 196 -3.93 -15.15 8.65
CA LEU A 196 -4.78 -14.55 7.63
C LEU A 196 -5.22 -15.54 6.55
N VAL A 197 -4.32 -16.40 6.07
CA VAL A 197 -4.67 -17.43 5.07
C VAL A 197 -5.73 -18.39 5.61
N ASN A 198 -5.60 -18.83 6.85
CA ASN A 198 -6.59 -19.71 7.48
C ASN A 198 -7.96 -19.05 7.63
N ASP A 199 -7.98 -17.78 8.05
CA ASP A 199 -9.22 -16.99 8.19
C ASP A 199 -9.85 -16.67 6.83
N PHE A 200 -9.03 -16.56 5.78
CA PHE A 200 -9.47 -16.22 4.44
C PHE A 200 -10.09 -17.41 3.68
N ILE A 201 -9.66 -18.64 3.95
CA ILE A 201 -10.15 -19.85 3.25
C ILE A 201 -11.68 -19.98 3.27
N PRO A 202 -12.39 -19.89 4.42
CA PRO A 202 -13.84 -20.02 4.44
C PRO A 202 -14.53 -18.89 3.65
N ILE A 203 -14.05 -17.64 3.77
CA ILE A 203 -14.59 -16.50 3.04
C ILE A 203 -14.38 -16.70 1.54
N PHE A 204 -13.18 -17.14 1.14
CA PHE A 204 -12.86 -17.39 -0.26
C PHE A 204 -13.78 -18.48 -0.85
N ASN A 205 -14.01 -19.57 -0.14
CA ASN A 205 -14.89 -20.64 -0.61
C ASN A 205 -16.35 -20.21 -0.74
N GLU A 206 -16.86 -19.35 0.15
CA GLU A 206 -18.21 -18.78 0.05
C GLU A 206 -18.39 -18.01 -1.26
N TYR A 207 -17.47 -17.09 -1.57
CA TYR A 207 -17.50 -16.33 -2.83
C TYR A 207 -17.24 -17.21 -4.06
N TYR A 208 -16.30 -18.16 -3.95
CA TYR A 208 -15.99 -19.09 -5.05
C TYR A 208 -17.21 -19.91 -5.43
N GLN A 209 -17.91 -20.53 -4.49
CA GLN A 209 -19.12 -21.30 -4.72
C GLN A 209 -20.24 -20.47 -5.33
N THR A 210 -20.39 -19.21 -4.88
CA THR A 210 -21.37 -18.27 -5.43
C THR A 210 -21.09 -17.96 -6.90
N ILE A 211 -19.83 -17.77 -7.28
CA ILE A 211 -19.41 -17.43 -8.66
C ILE A 211 -19.46 -18.66 -9.57
N CYS A 212 -18.87 -19.79 -9.13
CA CYS A 212 -18.74 -21.00 -9.94
C CYS A 212 -20.00 -21.85 -9.96
N ARG A 213 -20.94 -21.62 -9.01
CA ARG A 213 -22.15 -22.44 -8.82
C ARG A 213 -21.83 -23.93 -8.71
N SER A 214 -20.68 -24.27 -8.14
CA SER A 214 -20.19 -25.64 -7.97
C SER A 214 -20.05 -25.98 -6.48
N THR A 215 -19.94 -27.26 -6.19
CA THR A 215 -19.66 -27.78 -4.83
C THR A 215 -18.17 -27.96 -4.58
N GLU A 216 -17.32 -27.55 -5.51
CA GLU A 216 -15.88 -27.60 -5.37
C GLU A 216 -15.39 -26.71 -4.23
N GLN A 217 -14.36 -27.16 -3.54
CA GLN A 217 -13.69 -26.39 -2.51
C GLN A 217 -12.27 -26.06 -2.94
N VAL A 218 -11.85 -24.84 -2.67
CA VAL A 218 -10.51 -24.35 -2.97
C VAL A 218 -9.73 -24.26 -1.65
N GLY A 219 -8.52 -24.82 -1.64
CA GLY A 219 -7.59 -24.68 -0.53
C GLY A 219 -6.48 -23.69 -0.84
N LEU A 220 -6.07 -22.94 0.17
CA LEU A 220 -4.90 -22.09 0.14
C LEU A 220 -3.88 -22.63 1.14
N ARG A 221 -2.62 -22.72 0.75
CA ARG A 221 -1.52 -23.13 1.63
C ARG A 221 -0.43 -22.10 1.63
N TYR A 222 -0.09 -21.62 2.81
CA TYR A 222 1.10 -20.78 3.02
C TYR A 222 2.27 -21.69 3.41
N ILE A 223 3.37 -21.62 2.63
CA ILE A 223 4.57 -22.45 2.82
C ILE A 223 5.75 -21.50 3.02
#